data_cd779e7ce90614e24380169a62e2e1f4
#
_entry.id   cd779e7ce90614e24380169a62e2e1f4
#
_cell.length_a   1.000
_cell.length_b   1.000
_cell.length_c   1.000
_cell.angle_alpha   90.00
_cell.angle_beta   90.00
_cell.angle_gamma   90.00
#
_symmetry.space_group_name_H-M   'P 1'
#
loop_
_entity.id
_entity.type
_entity.pdbx_description
1 polymer ?
#
loop_
_entity_poly.entity_id
_entity_poly.type
_entity_poly.pdbx_seq_one_letter_code
_entity_poly.pdbx_strand_id
1 'polypeptide(L)'
;MRGSGSESNSERAFFTLAAPNPRNDRVCAFAAALESGAAFDALVDPEAPFSQVNAAIYGVSSDSVYAKPNFRGVWEGGLGAFLSGKVLVGYNADFDLRILAKTLEAYGIELPVWRFVDLLPAARRLWDLSCYALSDVMAELGAPWRGETLSDTVAATRFVYDAIKREEPELLTPKYWIFTEEKTKLRW
;
A
#
# COMPACT_ATOMS: atom_id res chain seq x y z
N MET A 1 28.80 -24.17 -8.63
CA MET A 1 28.22 -23.09 -9.44
C MET A 1 27.09 -22.48 -8.65
N ARG A 2 27.29 -21.29 -8.13
CA ARG A 2 26.28 -20.57 -7.32
C ARG A 2 25.51 -19.66 -8.27
N GLY A 3 24.21 -19.91 -8.41
CA GLY A 3 23.31 -19.07 -9.20
C GLY A 3 23.07 -17.73 -8.49
N SER A 4 23.93 -16.77 -8.76
CA SER A 4 23.73 -15.37 -8.40
C SER A 4 23.18 -14.65 -9.64
N GLY A 5 21.88 -14.40 -9.70
CA GLY A 5 21.43 -13.59 -10.83
C GLY A 5 19.95 -13.52 -11.14
N SER A 6 19.04 -13.32 -10.15
CA SER A 6 17.68 -12.90 -10.50
C SER A 6 16.94 -12.03 -9.46
N GLU A 7 17.57 -11.72 -8.34
CA GLU A 7 16.88 -10.99 -7.26
C GLU A 7 16.86 -9.47 -7.42
N SER A 8 17.71 -8.89 -8.28
CA SER A 8 17.87 -7.43 -8.37
C SER A 8 16.92 -6.72 -9.35
N ASN A 9 16.07 -7.44 -10.08
CA ASN A 9 15.29 -6.85 -11.18
C ASN A 9 13.77 -7.06 -11.10
N SER A 10 13.21 -7.29 -9.90
CA SER A 10 11.75 -7.33 -9.78
C SER A 10 11.18 -5.91 -9.86
N GLU A 11 10.23 -5.74 -10.78
CA GLU A 11 9.51 -4.48 -10.97
C GLU A 11 8.80 -4.07 -9.67
N ARG A 12 8.73 -2.78 -9.40
CA ARG A 12 8.05 -2.22 -8.23
C ARG A 12 6.61 -1.89 -8.54
N ALA A 13 5.75 -2.20 -7.57
CA ALA A 13 4.35 -1.80 -7.55
C ALA A 13 4.16 -0.81 -6.40
N PHE A 14 3.94 0.45 -6.71
CA PHE A 14 3.54 1.48 -5.75
C PHE A 14 2.07 1.27 -5.44
N PHE A 15 1.70 1.18 -4.18
CA PHE A 15 0.33 0.83 -3.80
C PHE A 15 -0.15 1.54 -2.55
N THR A 16 -1.44 1.62 -2.41
CA THR A 16 -2.18 1.97 -1.19
C THR A 16 -3.56 1.33 -1.21
N LEU A 17 -4.23 1.31 -0.07
CA LEU A 17 -5.57 0.77 0.07
C LEU A 17 -6.39 1.56 1.09
N ALA A 18 -7.69 1.35 1.08
CA ALA A 18 -8.62 1.88 2.06
C ALA A 18 -9.34 0.76 2.80
N ALA A 19 -9.54 0.97 4.11
CA ALA A 19 -10.35 0.10 4.96
C ALA A 19 -11.68 0.78 5.28
N PRO A 20 -12.82 0.03 5.38
CA PRO A 20 -14.13 0.61 5.64
C PRO A 20 -14.31 1.11 7.08
N ASN A 21 -13.53 0.59 8.02
CA ASN A 21 -13.68 0.90 9.44
C ASN A 21 -12.37 0.66 10.23
N PRO A 22 -12.28 1.09 11.50
CA PRO A 22 -11.07 1.00 12.32
C PRO A 22 -10.58 -0.43 12.66
N ARG A 23 -11.32 -1.48 12.33
CA ARG A 23 -10.85 -2.86 12.51
C ARG A 23 -9.67 -3.16 11.60
N ASN A 24 -9.60 -2.45 10.45
CA ASN A 24 -8.53 -2.61 9.46
C ASN A 24 -8.31 -4.09 9.08
N ASP A 25 -9.41 -4.80 8.85
CA ASP A 25 -9.44 -6.23 8.51
C ASP A 25 -10.11 -6.54 7.16
N ARG A 26 -10.53 -5.49 6.45
CA ARG A 26 -11.13 -5.56 5.11
C ARG A 26 -10.63 -4.41 4.24
N VAL A 27 -10.48 -4.69 2.96
CA VAL A 27 -10.20 -3.67 1.93
C VAL A 27 -11.51 -3.23 1.29
N CYS A 28 -11.73 -1.92 1.16
CA CYS A 28 -12.87 -1.34 0.42
C CYS A 28 -12.46 -0.58 -0.84
N ALA A 29 -11.18 -0.27 -1.00
CA ALA A 29 -10.60 0.24 -2.23
C ALA A 29 -9.11 -0.09 -2.29
N PHE A 30 -8.57 -0.26 -3.49
CA PHE A 30 -7.17 -0.54 -3.74
C PHE A 30 -6.70 0.24 -4.97
N ALA A 31 -5.51 0.81 -4.90
CA ALA A 31 -4.85 1.43 -6.03
C ALA A 31 -3.37 1.03 -6.08
N ALA A 32 -2.87 0.78 -7.27
CA ALA A 32 -1.45 0.54 -7.52
C ALA A 32 -1.02 1.00 -8.91
N ALA A 33 0.27 1.31 -9.04
CA ALA A 33 0.91 1.57 -10.32
C ALA A 33 2.30 0.92 -10.37
N LEU A 34 2.63 0.30 -11.49
CA LEU A 34 3.95 -0.28 -11.74
C LEU A 34 4.94 0.79 -12.20
N GLU A 35 6.23 0.52 -12.06
CA GLU A 35 7.28 1.38 -12.65
C GLU A 35 7.10 1.55 -14.16
N SER A 36 6.64 0.51 -14.85
CA SER A 36 6.32 0.52 -16.30
C SER A 36 5.15 1.43 -16.69
N GLY A 37 4.35 1.89 -15.71
CA GLY A 37 3.20 2.75 -15.93
C GLY A 37 1.85 2.01 -15.96
N ALA A 38 1.83 0.67 -15.96
CA ALA A 38 0.57 -0.05 -15.80
C ALA A 38 -0.04 0.26 -14.43
N ALA A 39 -1.35 0.45 -14.38
CA ALA A 39 -2.09 0.80 -13.16
C ALA A 39 -3.25 -0.16 -12.91
N PHE A 40 -3.62 -0.29 -11.65
CA PHE A 40 -4.76 -1.07 -11.17
C PHE A 40 -5.51 -0.27 -10.11
N ASP A 41 -6.78 -0.04 -10.34
CA ASP A 41 -7.71 0.62 -9.42
C ASP A 41 -8.95 -0.23 -9.23
N ALA A 42 -9.41 -0.39 -8.00
CA ALA A 42 -10.65 -1.10 -7.72
C ALA A 42 -11.35 -0.54 -6.48
N LEU A 43 -12.65 -0.31 -6.61
CA LEU A 43 -13.57 -0.27 -5.49
C LEU A 43 -14.02 -1.69 -5.18
N VAL A 44 -14.09 -2.02 -3.90
CA VAL A 44 -14.33 -3.38 -3.40
C VAL A 44 -15.49 -3.33 -2.42
N ASP A 45 -16.48 -4.18 -2.59
CA ASP A 45 -17.45 -4.42 -1.51
C ASP A 45 -16.72 -5.17 -0.38
N PRO A 46 -16.51 -4.54 0.78
CA PRO A 46 -15.75 -5.14 1.88
C PRO A 46 -16.56 -6.18 2.65
N GLU A 47 -17.87 -6.31 2.36
CA GLU A 47 -18.81 -7.13 3.13
C GLU A 47 -18.72 -6.83 4.64
N ALA A 48 -18.52 -5.55 4.97
CA ALA A 48 -18.31 -5.03 6.32
C ALA A 48 -18.91 -3.62 6.47
N PRO A 49 -19.34 -3.23 7.68
CA PRO A 49 -19.89 -1.91 7.90
C PRO A 49 -18.84 -0.80 7.72
N PHE A 50 -19.27 0.34 7.20
CA PHE A 50 -18.46 1.54 7.10
C PHE A 50 -18.55 2.41 8.36
N SER A 51 -17.44 3.00 8.78
CA SER A 51 -17.44 4.11 9.73
C SER A 51 -17.41 5.44 8.99
N GLN A 52 -18.07 6.45 9.54
CA GLN A 52 -18.05 7.80 8.97
C GLN A 52 -16.64 8.39 8.92
N VAL A 53 -15.80 8.07 9.90
CA VAL A 53 -14.41 8.55 9.96
C VAL A 53 -13.59 7.98 8.80
N ASN A 54 -13.65 6.66 8.57
CA ASN A 54 -12.93 6.05 7.46
C ASN A 54 -13.44 6.52 6.11
N ALA A 55 -14.77 6.66 5.97
CA ALA A 55 -15.37 7.18 4.74
C ALA A 55 -14.88 8.62 4.42
N ALA A 56 -14.75 9.46 5.45
CA ALA A 56 -14.22 10.82 5.29
C ALA A 56 -12.71 10.84 4.95
N ILE A 57 -11.92 9.93 5.55
CA ILE A 57 -10.47 9.85 5.30
C ILE A 57 -10.17 9.40 3.88
N TYR A 58 -10.85 8.36 3.41
CA TYR A 58 -10.52 7.70 2.14
C TYR A 58 -11.42 8.12 0.96
N GLY A 59 -12.50 8.88 1.23
CA GLY A 59 -13.48 9.23 0.20
C GLY A 59 -14.29 8.03 -0.31
N VAL A 60 -14.30 6.91 0.40
CA VAL A 60 -15.00 5.66 0.03
C VAL A 60 -16.10 5.37 1.02
N SER A 61 -17.32 5.21 0.54
CA SER A 61 -18.53 4.95 1.34
C SER A 61 -19.23 3.66 0.93
N SER A 62 -20.22 3.22 1.71
CA SER A 62 -21.08 2.11 1.34
C SER A 62 -21.73 2.28 -0.03
N ASP A 63 -22.14 3.51 -0.38
CA ASP A 63 -22.79 3.79 -1.65
C ASP A 63 -21.82 3.66 -2.83
N SER A 64 -20.54 4.05 -2.63
CA SER A 64 -19.52 3.97 -3.68
C SER A 64 -19.12 2.54 -4.02
N VAL A 65 -19.28 1.60 -3.08
CA VAL A 65 -18.97 0.18 -3.28
C VAL A 65 -20.20 -0.68 -3.57
N TYR A 66 -21.39 -0.07 -3.59
CA TYR A 66 -22.62 -0.79 -3.91
C TYR A 66 -22.53 -1.49 -5.28
N ALA A 67 -22.90 -2.76 -5.34
CA ALA A 67 -22.80 -3.60 -6.54
C ALA A 67 -21.38 -3.77 -7.12
N LYS A 68 -20.33 -3.42 -6.37
CA LYS A 68 -18.95 -3.76 -6.73
C LYS A 68 -18.62 -5.20 -6.34
N PRO A 69 -17.66 -5.84 -7.01
CA PRO A 69 -17.20 -7.16 -6.59
C PRO A 69 -16.62 -7.11 -5.18
N ASN A 70 -16.76 -8.22 -4.43
CA ASN A 70 -16.05 -8.39 -3.17
C ASN A 70 -14.55 -8.61 -3.43
N PHE A 71 -13.78 -8.70 -2.34
CA PHE A 71 -12.33 -8.79 -2.46
C PHE A 71 -11.85 -10.03 -3.22
N ARG A 72 -12.52 -11.19 -3.05
CA ARG A 72 -12.19 -12.40 -3.83
C ARG A 72 -12.34 -12.14 -5.32
N GLY A 73 -13.45 -11.53 -5.73
CA GLY A 73 -13.69 -11.20 -7.13
C GLY A 73 -12.63 -10.27 -7.72
N VAL A 74 -12.19 -9.25 -6.95
CA VAL A 74 -11.13 -8.33 -7.37
C VAL A 74 -9.77 -9.04 -7.42
N TRP A 75 -9.45 -9.89 -6.43
CA TRP A 75 -8.19 -10.62 -6.36
C TRP A 75 -8.03 -11.60 -7.53
N GLU A 76 -9.02 -12.46 -7.73
CA GLU A 76 -9.04 -13.43 -8.81
C GLU A 76 -9.24 -12.77 -10.18
N GLY A 77 -9.90 -11.62 -10.22
CA GLY A 77 -10.13 -10.81 -11.42
C GLY A 77 -8.91 -10.06 -11.94
N GLY A 78 -7.76 -10.13 -11.25
CA GLY A 78 -6.53 -9.56 -11.76
C GLY A 78 -5.57 -8.97 -10.72
N LEU A 79 -6.04 -8.54 -9.55
CA LEU A 79 -5.16 -7.91 -8.54
C LEU A 79 -4.03 -8.87 -8.10
N GLY A 80 -4.36 -10.14 -7.84
CA GLY A 80 -3.37 -11.13 -7.45
C GLY A 80 -2.27 -11.31 -8.50
N ALA A 81 -2.65 -11.39 -9.78
CA ALA A 81 -1.71 -11.49 -10.91
C ALA A 81 -0.90 -10.18 -11.07
N PHE A 82 -1.53 -9.01 -10.90
CA PHE A 82 -0.88 -7.71 -11.00
C PHE A 82 0.25 -7.54 -9.96
N LEU A 83 0.05 -8.01 -8.73
CA LEU A 83 1.02 -7.92 -7.65
C LEU A 83 2.04 -9.07 -7.63
N SER A 84 1.79 -10.15 -8.37
CA SER A 84 2.63 -11.35 -8.35
C SER A 84 4.07 -11.04 -8.78
N GLY A 85 5.04 -11.46 -7.95
CA GLY A 85 6.47 -11.29 -8.21
C GLY A 85 6.99 -9.86 -8.13
N LYS A 86 6.15 -8.90 -7.77
CA LYS A 86 6.56 -7.49 -7.62
C LYS A 86 7.16 -7.20 -6.25
N VAL A 87 7.94 -6.12 -6.17
CA VAL A 87 8.29 -5.49 -4.90
C VAL A 87 7.23 -4.45 -4.59
N LEU A 88 6.52 -4.61 -3.48
CA LEU A 88 5.47 -3.70 -3.06
C LEU A 88 6.08 -2.47 -2.37
N VAL A 89 5.77 -1.28 -2.86
CA VAL A 89 6.28 -0.02 -2.30
C VAL A 89 5.10 0.81 -1.80
N GLY A 90 5.13 1.17 -0.53
CA GLY A 90 4.09 1.98 0.08
C GLY A 90 4.63 2.98 1.09
N TYR A 91 3.85 4.00 1.37
CA TYR A 91 4.11 4.92 2.48
C TYR A 91 3.38 4.39 3.72
N ASN A 92 4.11 3.93 4.73
CA ASN A 92 3.61 3.11 5.83
C ASN A 92 3.11 1.73 5.34
N ALA A 93 3.89 1.11 4.45
CA ALA A 93 3.51 -0.13 3.75
C ALA A 93 3.19 -1.31 4.68
N ASP A 94 3.85 -1.42 5.83
CA ASP A 94 3.58 -2.48 6.81
C ASP A 94 2.12 -2.44 7.30
N PHE A 95 1.55 -1.24 7.45
CA PHE A 95 0.15 -1.07 7.84
C PHE A 95 -0.81 -1.57 6.75
N ASP A 96 -0.61 -1.15 5.51
CA ASP A 96 -1.45 -1.57 4.38
C ASP A 96 -1.34 -3.08 4.12
N LEU A 97 -0.13 -3.65 4.20
CA LEU A 97 0.09 -5.09 4.04
C LEU A 97 -0.61 -5.93 5.11
N ARG A 98 -0.73 -5.41 6.35
CA ARG A 98 -1.51 -6.08 7.40
C ARG A 98 -2.99 -6.13 7.08
N ILE A 99 -3.56 -5.04 6.59
CA ILE A 99 -4.97 -4.99 6.17
C ILE A 99 -5.20 -5.97 5.02
N LEU A 100 -4.30 -5.96 4.04
CA LEU A 100 -4.36 -6.84 2.89
C LEU A 100 -4.28 -8.32 3.31
N ALA A 101 -3.35 -8.68 4.21
CA ALA A 101 -3.20 -10.03 4.73
C ALA A 101 -4.45 -10.52 5.48
N LYS A 102 -5.00 -9.70 6.38
CA LYS A 102 -6.25 -10.02 7.08
C LYS A 102 -7.44 -10.20 6.12
N THR A 103 -7.46 -9.38 5.08
CA THR A 103 -8.50 -9.51 4.04
C THR A 103 -8.35 -10.82 3.29
N LEU A 104 -7.13 -11.19 2.85
CA LEU A 104 -6.86 -12.48 2.19
C LEU A 104 -7.28 -13.65 3.09
N GLU A 105 -6.88 -13.62 4.37
CA GLU A 105 -7.25 -14.63 5.36
C GLU A 105 -8.77 -14.78 5.51
N ALA A 106 -9.48 -13.64 5.60
CA ALA A 106 -10.94 -13.64 5.74
C ALA A 106 -11.66 -14.27 4.54
N TYR A 107 -11.05 -14.21 3.36
CA TYR A 107 -11.57 -14.85 2.15
C TYR A 107 -10.97 -16.25 1.91
N GLY A 108 -10.14 -16.76 2.83
CA GLY A 108 -9.48 -18.07 2.68
C GLY A 108 -8.55 -18.12 1.46
N ILE A 109 -7.94 -17.00 1.12
CA ILE A 109 -6.95 -16.89 0.03
C ILE A 109 -5.57 -17.03 0.65
N GLU A 110 -4.73 -17.87 0.05
CA GLU A 110 -3.36 -18.08 0.51
C GLU A 110 -2.56 -16.78 0.49
N LEU A 111 -1.86 -16.49 1.57
CA LEU A 111 -1.05 -15.29 1.71
C LEU A 111 0.23 -15.41 0.87
N PRO A 112 0.43 -14.53 -0.14
CA PRO A 112 1.65 -14.55 -0.92
C PRO A 112 2.87 -14.14 -0.09
N VAL A 113 4.04 -14.62 -0.50
CA VAL A 113 5.31 -14.12 0.04
C VAL A 113 5.61 -12.79 -0.64
N TRP A 114 5.53 -11.71 0.12
CA TRP A 114 5.81 -10.37 -0.39
C TRP A 114 7.21 -9.89 -0.04
N ARG A 115 7.83 -9.21 -1.00
CA ARG A 115 8.94 -8.31 -0.74
C ARG A 115 8.41 -6.89 -0.77
N PHE A 116 8.86 -6.04 0.14
CA PHE A 116 8.35 -4.68 0.23
C PHE A 116 9.41 -3.66 0.60
N VAL A 117 9.10 -2.41 0.31
CA VAL A 117 9.81 -1.21 0.77
C VAL A 117 8.79 -0.31 1.46
N ASP A 118 9.07 0.05 2.71
CA ASP A 118 8.29 1.04 3.44
C ASP A 118 9.04 2.37 3.43
N LEU A 119 8.41 3.40 2.87
CA LEU A 119 9.04 4.71 2.72
C LEU A 119 9.00 5.56 3.99
N LEU A 120 8.08 5.29 4.93
CA LEU A 120 7.98 6.07 6.16
C LEU A 120 9.24 6.01 7.04
N PRO A 121 9.84 4.83 7.30
CA PRO A 121 11.11 4.76 8.02
C PRO A 121 12.28 5.46 7.29
N ALA A 122 12.30 5.38 5.95
CA ALA A 122 13.32 6.05 5.14
C ALA A 122 13.17 7.58 5.20
N ALA A 123 11.94 8.10 5.09
CA ALA A 123 11.65 9.52 5.23
C ALA A 123 12.08 10.07 6.60
N ARG A 124 11.82 9.31 7.68
CA ARG A 124 12.26 9.68 9.04
C ARG A 124 13.77 9.71 9.24
N ARG A 125 14.50 8.99 8.42
CA ARG A 125 15.96 8.97 8.45
C ARG A 125 16.58 10.10 7.65
N LEU A 126 15.96 10.47 6.52
CA LEU A 126 16.50 11.47 5.60
C LEU A 126 16.16 12.90 5.99
N TRP A 127 14.95 13.14 6.43
CA TRP A 127 14.44 14.49 6.65
C TRP A 127 14.11 14.71 8.12
N ASP A 128 14.43 15.91 8.64
CA ASP A 128 14.10 16.32 10.01
C ASP A 128 12.78 17.12 10.01
N LEU A 129 11.67 16.41 10.12
CA LEU A 129 10.33 16.99 10.08
C LEU A 129 9.63 16.83 11.44
N SER A 130 8.77 17.78 11.77
CA SER A 130 7.91 17.70 12.97
C SER A 130 6.78 16.66 12.83
N CYS A 131 6.35 16.39 11.61
CA CYS A 131 5.34 15.39 11.26
C CYS A 131 5.73 14.67 9.97
N TYR A 132 5.42 13.39 9.89
CA TYR A 132 5.74 12.53 8.75
C TYR A 132 4.48 11.99 8.07
N ALA A 133 3.38 12.73 8.07
CA ALA A 133 2.30 12.42 7.14
C ALA A 133 2.79 12.58 5.70
N LEU A 134 2.24 11.83 4.77
CA LEU A 134 2.69 11.90 3.36
C LEU A 134 2.60 13.33 2.81
N SER A 135 1.55 14.09 3.21
CA SER A 135 1.38 15.51 2.87
C SER A 135 2.55 16.40 3.33
N ASP A 136 3.07 16.15 4.53
CA ASP A 136 4.16 16.95 5.08
C ASP A 136 5.48 16.67 4.36
N VAL A 137 5.74 15.39 4.06
CA VAL A 137 6.90 14.98 3.26
C VAL A 137 6.81 15.55 1.84
N MET A 138 5.63 15.53 1.22
CA MET A 138 5.43 16.13 -0.10
C MET A 138 5.65 17.65 -0.07
N ALA A 139 5.23 18.33 0.98
CA ALA A 139 5.47 19.77 1.17
C ALA A 139 6.95 20.08 1.32
N GLU A 140 7.70 19.30 2.10
CA GLU A 140 9.15 19.41 2.25
C GLU A 140 9.87 19.27 0.90
N LEU A 141 9.43 18.34 0.08
CA LEU A 141 9.97 18.11 -1.26
C LEU A 141 9.53 19.16 -2.29
N GLY A 142 8.78 20.19 -1.88
CA GLY A 142 8.31 21.25 -2.75
C GLY A 142 7.28 20.80 -3.80
N ALA A 143 6.66 19.64 -3.60
CA ALA A 143 5.71 19.05 -4.53
C ALA A 143 4.26 19.28 -4.05
N PRO A 144 3.40 19.92 -4.84
CA PRO A 144 2.00 20.09 -4.48
C PRO A 144 1.29 18.73 -4.48
N TRP A 145 0.68 18.38 -3.35
CA TRP A 145 -0.12 17.15 -3.24
C TRP A 145 -1.54 17.49 -2.78
N ARG A 146 -2.52 16.98 -3.51
CA ARG A 146 -3.93 17.23 -3.20
C ARG A 146 -4.57 16.10 -2.40
N GLY A 147 -4.13 14.85 -2.60
CA GLY A 147 -4.55 13.69 -1.82
C GLY A 147 -6.05 13.39 -1.88
N GLU A 148 -6.67 13.63 -3.03
CA GLU A 148 -8.12 13.47 -3.19
C GLU A 148 -8.52 12.02 -3.46
N THR A 149 -7.61 11.22 -4.04
CA THR A 149 -7.85 9.83 -4.45
C THR A 149 -6.73 8.90 -3.99
N LEU A 150 -6.99 7.58 -4.00
CA LEU A 150 -5.94 6.59 -3.78
C LEU A 150 -4.86 6.66 -4.86
N SER A 151 -5.22 6.95 -6.10
CA SER A 151 -4.26 7.12 -7.20
C SER A 151 -3.33 8.31 -6.99
N ASP A 152 -3.82 9.41 -6.39
CA ASP A 152 -2.97 10.53 -5.98
C ASP A 152 -1.97 10.09 -4.90
N THR A 153 -2.41 9.27 -3.96
CA THR A 153 -1.54 8.69 -2.92
C THR A 153 -0.47 7.78 -3.53
N VAL A 154 -0.81 6.97 -4.52
CA VAL A 154 0.14 6.14 -5.27
C VAL A 154 1.17 7.01 -6.00
N ALA A 155 0.73 8.07 -6.67
CA ALA A 155 1.61 9.01 -7.36
C ALA A 155 2.56 9.73 -6.39
N ALA A 156 2.04 10.20 -5.24
CA ALA A 156 2.85 10.81 -4.18
C ALA A 156 3.86 9.81 -3.59
N THR A 157 3.46 8.56 -3.35
CA THR A 157 4.34 7.48 -2.88
C THR A 157 5.50 7.26 -3.86
N ARG A 158 5.21 7.21 -5.17
CA ARG A 158 6.25 7.12 -6.21
C ARG A 158 7.19 8.31 -6.20
N PHE A 159 6.65 9.52 -6.07
CA PHE A 159 7.46 10.75 -6.00
C PHE A 159 8.43 10.73 -4.82
N VAL A 160 7.96 10.34 -3.62
CA VAL A 160 8.80 10.19 -2.42
C VAL A 160 9.85 9.09 -2.63
N TYR A 161 9.48 7.97 -3.23
CA TYR A 161 10.43 6.90 -3.58
C TYR A 161 11.55 7.42 -4.48
N ASP A 162 11.22 8.18 -5.52
CA ASP A 162 12.20 8.73 -6.46
C ASP A 162 13.10 9.78 -5.80
N ALA A 163 12.60 10.54 -4.80
CA ALA A 163 13.40 11.45 -3.99
C ALA A 163 14.41 10.69 -3.13
N ILE A 164 13.96 9.68 -2.37
CA ILE A 164 14.84 8.83 -1.55
C ILE A 164 15.89 8.13 -2.42
N LYS A 165 15.49 7.62 -3.59
CA LYS A 165 16.40 6.94 -4.53
C LYS A 165 17.55 7.82 -5.02
N ARG A 166 17.32 9.12 -5.10
CA ARG A 166 18.38 10.10 -5.49
C ARG A 166 19.34 10.41 -4.37
N GLU A 167 18.88 10.39 -3.12
CA GLU A 167 19.68 10.77 -1.95
C GLU A 167 20.38 9.57 -1.31
N GLU A 168 19.63 8.55 -0.91
CA GLU A 168 20.13 7.33 -0.25
C GLU A 168 19.44 6.07 -0.79
N PRO A 169 19.81 5.55 -1.97
CA PRO A 169 19.16 4.41 -2.61
C PRO A 169 19.20 3.12 -1.77
N GLU A 170 20.15 2.96 -0.87
CA GLU A 170 20.26 1.81 0.03
C GLU A 170 19.11 1.70 1.03
N LEU A 171 18.42 2.80 1.35
CA LEU A 171 17.22 2.78 2.19
C LEU A 171 16.02 2.11 1.50
N LEU A 172 16.11 1.90 0.19
CA LEU A 172 15.08 1.27 -0.64
C LEU A 172 15.33 -0.22 -0.87
N THR A 173 16.22 -0.85 -0.08
CA THR A 173 16.48 -2.28 -0.17
C THR A 173 15.22 -3.07 0.25
N PRO A 174 14.66 -3.91 -0.64
CA PRO A 174 13.46 -4.67 -0.34
C PRO A 174 13.69 -5.69 0.78
N LYS A 175 12.69 -5.84 1.64
CA LYS A 175 12.66 -6.84 2.74
C LYS A 175 11.52 -7.82 2.48
N TYR A 176 11.63 -9.03 3.02
CA TYR A 176 10.49 -9.95 3.07
C TYR A 176 9.51 -9.49 4.15
N TRP A 177 8.25 -9.45 3.79
CA TRP A 177 7.20 -9.15 4.76
C TRP A 177 6.74 -10.42 5.46
N ILE A 178 6.71 -10.38 6.79
CA ILE A 178 6.31 -11.50 7.63
C ILE A 178 5.10 -11.07 8.45
N PHE A 179 3.98 -11.73 8.25
CA PHE A 179 2.79 -11.54 9.06
C PHE A 179 2.99 -12.20 10.42
N THR A 180 2.97 -11.40 11.48
CA THR A 180 2.98 -11.88 12.86
C THR A 180 1.81 -11.26 13.60
N GLU A 181 0.93 -12.09 14.18
CA GLU A 181 -0.22 -11.63 14.96
C GLU A 181 0.15 -10.80 16.19
N GLU A 182 1.34 -11.03 16.76
CA GLU A 182 1.80 -10.36 17.99
C GLU A 182 2.00 -8.85 17.88
N LYS A 183 2.20 -8.30 16.69
CA LYS A 183 2.34 -6.84 16.51
C LYS A 183 1.03 -6.05 16.57
N THR A 184 -0.10 -6.71 16.78
CA THR A 184 -1.40 -6.04 16.94
C THR A 184 -1.55 -5.32 18.29
N LYS A 185 -0.58 -5.46 19.21
CA LYS A 185 -0.55 -4.77 20.53
C LYS A 185 0.41 -3.57 20.54
N LEU A 186 0.46 -2.77 19.51
CA LEU A 186 1.13 -1.47 19.60
C LEU A 186 0.19 -0.46 20.24
N ARG A 187 0.59 -0.06 21.44
CA ARG A 187 0.02 0.98 22.30
C ARG A 187 -0.11 2.29 21.53
N TRP A 188 -1.26 2.90 21.70
CA TRP A 188 -1.57 4.32 21.43
C TRP A 188 -0.67 5.24 22.27
#